data_064804347ba43da43281f8b866c64f92
#
_entry.id   064804347ba43da43281f8b866c64f92
#
_cell.length_a   1.000
_cell.length_b   1.000
_cell.length_c   1.000
_cell.angle_alpha   90.00
_cell.angle_beta   90.00
_cell.angle_gamma   90.00
#
_symmetry.space_group_name_H-M   'P 1'
#
loop_
_entity.id
_entity.type
_entity.pdbx_description
1 polymer ?
#
loop_
_entity_poly.entity_id
_entity_poly.type
_entity_poly.pdbx_seq_one_letter_code
_entity_poly.pdbx_strand_id
1 'polypeptide(L)'
;MGGCVMRVLVLNGWAAHERAWDLCEFVKDPGVRMVSYVEQMDGVAEKALDDMGSAVVVGWSMGGSRALALACSRPKRIKGLVLVAATARMMEAPNWKGMSDRRLKALEVGLKATHGEGFFGAPEGRPNPYMMDTDEHLRRGLDYLKDTDLRIELIDLLASGKARFPVRIFQSERDGIVRPENAHFLETVFPGAKVEMVPGGEHALPIMIPEKIDAAVREMS
;
A
#
# COMPACT_ATOMS: atom_id res chain seq x y z
N MET A 1 11.01 -10.43 30.56
CA MET A 1 11.54 -9.46 29.61
C MET A 1 10.34 -8.99 28.80
N GLY A 2 9.84 -7.78 29.07
CA GLY A 2 8.72 -7.20 28.32
C GLY A 2 9.22 -6.80 26.94
N GLY A 3 8.91 -7.60 25.91
CA GLY A 3 9.16 -7.21 24.53
C GLY A 3 8.43 -5.90 24.23
N CYS A 4 9.09 -4.96 23.62
CA CYS A 4 8.45 -3.72 23.15
C CYS A 4 7.40 -4.12 22.11
N VAL A 5 6.13 -3.87 22.39
CA VAL A 5 5.01 -4.14 21.47
C VAL A 5 5.18 -3.18 20.29
N MET A 6 5.25 -3.73 19.08
CA MET A 6 5.31 -2.93 17.86
C MET A 6 3.97 -2.16 17.68
N ARG A 7 4.05 -0.95 17.18
CA ARG A 7 2.85 -0.21 16.73
C ARG A 7 2.89 -0.09 15.22
N VAL A 8 2.16 -0.97 14.57
CA VAL A 8 2.13 -1.07 13.10
C VAL A 8 0.69 -1.01 12.60
N LEU A 9 0.42 -0.09 11.69
CA LEU A 9 -0.85 0.03 10.99
C LEU A 9 -0.68 -0.50 9.56
N VAL A 10 -1.41 -1.56 9.22
CA VAL A 10 -1.38 -2.20 7.90
C VAL A 10 -2.62 -1.82 7.11
N LEU A 11 -2.42 -1.33 5.90
CA LEU A 11 -3.46 -0.89 4.97
C LEU A 11 -3.48 -1.79 3.74
N ASN A 12 -4.58 -2.53 3.56
CA ASN A 12 -4.73 -3.50 2.48
C ASN A 12 -4.99 -2.85 1.12
N GLY A 13 -4.59 -3.56 0.07
CA GLY A 13 -4.94 -3.21 -1.31
C GLY A 13 -6.43 -3.41 -1.63
N TRP A 14 -6.87 -2.90 -2.78
CA TRP A 14 -8.22 -3.15 -3.31
C TRP A 14 -8.47 -4.66 -3.50
N ALA A 15 -9.63 -5.10 -3.06
CA ALA A 15 -10.04 -6.51 -3.09
C ALA A 15 -9.02 -7.47 -2.43
N ALA A 16 -8.19 -6.95 -1.52
CA ALA A 16 -7.20 -7.76 -0.84
C ALA A 16 -7.76 -8.37 0.45
N HIS A 17 -7.48 -9.67 0.64
CA HIS A 17 -7.72 -10.37 1.89
C HIS A 17 -6.58 -10.09 2.88
N GLU A 18 -6.86 -10.14 4.18
CA GLU A 18 -5.82 -10.04 5.23
C GLU A 18 -4.73 -11.10 5.06
N ARG A 19 -5.08 -12.27 4.51
CA ARG A 19 -4.14 -13.36 4.18
C ARG A 19 -3.01 -12.96 3.23
N ALA A 20 -3.10 -11.81 2.55
CA ALA A 20 -1.99 -11.27 1.79
C ALA A 20 -0.72 -11.10 2.63
N TRP A 21 -0.86 -11.00 3.95
CA TRP A 21 0.20 -10.76 4.90
C TRP A 21 0.58 -11.98 5.75
N ASP A 22 -0.09 -13.14 5.58
CA ASP A 22 0.11 -14.35 6.42
C ASP A 22 1.57 -14.85 6.44
N LEU A 23 2.34 -14.54 5.39
CA LEU A 23 3.75 -14.90 5.30
C LEU A 23 4.69 -13.90 5.99
N CYS A 24 4.18 -12.73 6.40
CA CYS A 24 4.93 -11.74 7.15
C CYS A 24 4.87 -12.06 8.65
N GLU A 25 6.02 -12.09 9.30
CA GLU A 25 6.10 -12.39 10.72
C GLU A 25 5.62 -11.24 11.61
N PHE A 26 5.79 -9.98 11.16
CA PHE A 26 5.40 -8.82 11.95
C PHE A 26 3.91 -8.79 12.26
N VAL A 27 3.05 -9.35 11.41
CA VAL A 27 1.58 -9.34 11.63
C VAL A 27 1.14 -10.18 12.82
N LYS A 28 2.01 -11.03 13.36
CA LYS A 28 1.75 -11.83 14.56
C LYS A 28 1.93 -11.03 15.86
N ASP A 29 2.52 -9.83 15.80
CA ASP A 29 2.66 -8.98 16.98
C ASP A 29 1.31 -8.39 17.39
N PRO A 30 0.94 -8.43 18.69
CA PRO A 30 -0.36 -7.95 19.17
C PRO A 30 -0.59 -6.45 19.00
N GLY A 31 0.44 -5.68 18.73
CA GLY A 31 0.34 -4.24 18.45
C GLY A 31 0.14 -3.89 16.99
N VAL A 32 -0.03 -4.89 16.12
CA VAL A 32 -0.37 -4.69 14.72
C VAL A 32 -1.88 -4.55 14.56
N ARG A 33 -2.29 -3.53 13.83
CA ARG A 33 -3.69 -3.33 13.43
C ARG A 33 -3.78 -3.33 11.92
N MET A 34 -4.61 -4.22 11.37
CA MET A 34 -4.94 -4.23 9.95
C MET A 34 -6.25 -3.50 9.70
N VAL A 35 -6.31 -2.80 8.57
CA VAL A 35 -7.51 -2.10 8.09
C VAL A 35 -7.76 -2.54 6.65
N SER A 36 -8.93 -3.11 6.42
CA SER A 36 -9.36 -3.56 5.10
C SER A 36 -9.53 -2.37 4.13
N TYR A 37 -9.54 -2.63 2.83
CA TYR A 37 -9.72 -1.55 1.85
C TYR A 37 -11.08 -0.85 1.98
N VAL A 38 -12.13 -1.56 2.45
CA VAL A 38 -13.46 -0.96 2.71
C VAL A 38 -13.40 -0.01 3.89
N GLU A 39 -12.85 -0.44 5.02
CA GLU A 39 -12.71 0.37 6.24
C GLU A 39 -11.85 1.62 6.02
N GLN A 40 -10.86 1.54 5.11
CA GLN A 40 -10.04 2.70 4.74
C GLN A 40 -10.89 3.84 4.14
N MET A 41 -11.94 3.50 3.40
CA MET A 41 -12.84 4.49 2.81
C MET A 41 -13.80 5.12 3.83
N ASP A 42 -13.98 4.49 4.99
CA ASP A 42 -14.84 4.94 6.07
C ASP A 42 -14.06 5.70 7.18
N GLY A 43 -12.80 6.06 6.93
CA GLY A 43 -11.96 6.83 7.86
C GLY A 43 -11.40 6.01 9.03
N VAL A 44 -11.52 4.68 8.99
CA VAL A 44 -11.02 3.80 10.06
C VAL A 44 -9.50 3.85 10.17
N ALA A 45 -8.79 4.06 9.05
CA ALA A 45 -7.33 4.16 9.04
C ALA A 45 -6.83 5.38 9.82
N GLU A 46 -7.48 6.54 9.65
CA GLU A 46 -7.19 7.76 10.39
C GLU A 46 -7.43 7.59 11.88
N LYS A 47 -8.59 7.05 12.23
CA LYS A 47 -8.94 6.77 13.61
C LYS A 47 -7.96 5.79 14.24
N ALA A 48 -7.61 4.71 13.54
CA ALA A 48 -6.64 3.73 14.02
C ALA A 48 -5.30 4.37 14.34
N LEU A 49 -4.76 5.20 13.43
CA LEU A 49 -3.50 5.89 13.64
C LEU A 49 -3.58 6.88 14.81
N ASP A 50 -4.69 7.60 14.95
CA ASP A 50 -4.92 8.52 16.06
C ASP A 50 -4.97 7.79 17.39
N ASP A 51 -5.69 6.66 17.50
CA ASP A 51 -5.78 5.80 18.69
C ASP A 51 -4.42 5.20 19.08
N MET A 52 -3.59 4.82 18.10
CA MET A 52 -2.24 4.30 18.31
C MET A 52 -1.24 5.40 18.76
N GLY A 53 -1.58 6.67 18.59
CA GLY A 53 -0.73 7.82 18.87
C GLY A 53 0.37 8.04 17.83
N SER A 54 1.16 7.01 17.53
CA SER A 54 2.10 6.98 16.40
C SER A 54 2.42 5.53 16.04
N ALA A 55 2.65 5.26 14.75
CA ALA A 55 2.90 3.90 14.25
C ALA A 55 3.81 3.88 13.02
N VAL A 56 4.41 2.73 12.74
CA VAL A 56 4.88 2.40 11.40
C VAL A 56 3.64 2.11 10.55
N VAL A 57 3.52 2.77 9.40
CA VAL A 57 2.41 2.55 8.48
C VAL A 57 2.90 1.74 7.29
N VAL A 58 2.27 0.61 7.05
CA VAL A 58 2.56 -0.29 5.93
C VAL A 58 1.37 -0.25 4.99
N GLY A 59 1.58 0.09 3.73
CA GLY A 59 0.48 0.14 2.76
C GLY A 59 0.82 -0.57 1.47
N TRP A 60 -0.08 -1.45 1.02
CA TRP A 60 0.04 -2.15 -0.25
C TRP A 60 -0.98 -1.64 -1.25
N SER A 61 -0.54 -1.28 -2.49
CA SER A 61 -1.42 -0.89 -3.59
C SER A 61 -2.33 0.30 -3.20
N MET A 62 -3.66 0.14 -3.21
CA MET A 62 -4.62 1.13 -2.70
C MET A 62 -4.28 1.56 -1.26
N GLY A 63 -3.93 0.59 -0.40
CA GLY A 63 -3.48 0.88 0.96
C GLY A 63 -2.19 1.71 1.01
N GLY A 64 -1.32 1.57 -0.01
CA GLY A 64 -0.16 2.44 -0.17
C GLY A 64 -0.54 3.88 -0.49
N SER A 65 -1.51 4.11 -1.37
CA SER A 65 -2.06 5.45 -1.62
C SER A 65 -2.70 6.03 -0.36
N ARG A 66 -3.39 5.19 0.43
CA ARG A 66 -3.96 5.62 1.72
C ARG A 66 -2.89 5.96 2.75
N ALA A 67 -1.80 5.18 2.81
CA ALA A 67 -0.65 5.47 3.66
C ALA A 67 0.01 6.81 3.31
N LEU A 68 0.11 7.14 2.01
CA LEU A 68 0.56 8.45 1.54
C LEU A 68 -0.37 9.59 1.99
N ALA A 69 -1.68 9.39 1.91
CA ALA A 69 -2.67 10.36 2.41
C ALA A 69 -2.53 10.58 3.93
N LEU A 70 -2.29 9.53 4.71
CA LEU A 70 -1.99 9.64 6.15
C LEU A 70 -0.68 10.40 6.41
N ALA A 71 0.35 10.16 5.59
CA ALA A 71 1.62 10.88 5.70
C ALA A 71 1.43 12.38 5.45
N CYS A 72 0.58 12.77 4.50
CA CYS A 72 0.24 14.17 4.25
C CYS A 72 -0.57 14.80 5.40
N SER A 73 -1.60 14.11 5.87
CA SER A 73 -2.54 14.67 6.87
C SER A 73 -2.05 14.56 8.32
N ARG A 74 -1.23 13.54 8.65
CA ARG A 74 -0.77 13.20 10.01
C ARG A 74 0.73 12.91 10.10
N PRO A 75 1.61 13.74 9.52
CA PRO A 75 3.04 13.41 9.42
C PRO A 75 3.72 13.18 10.78
N LYS A 76 3.23 13.82 11.84
CA LYS A 76 3.78 13.66 13.20
C LYS A 76 3.44 12.32 13.85
N ARG A 77 2.48 11.56 13.30
CA ARG A 77 2.07 10.25 13.82
C ARG A 77 2.72 9.10 13.05
N ILE A 78 3.46 9.39 12.01
CA ILE A 78 4.18 8.38 11.23
C ILE A 78 5.58 8.19 11.86
N LYS A 79 5.85 7.00 12.39
CA LYS A 79 7.18 6.59 12.85
C LYS A 79 8.05 6.11 11.70
N GLY A 80 7.45 5.45 10.74
CA GLY A 80 8.07 4.96 9.53
C GLY A 80 6.99 4.63 8.48
N LEU A 81 7.36 4.63 7.22
CA LEU A 81 6.45 4.39 6.11
C LEU A 81 7.00 3.28 5.21
N VAL A 82 6.26 2.19 5.08
CA VAL A 82 6.58 1.07 4.18
C VAL A 82 5.55 1.03 3.06
N LEU A 83 5.98 1.38 1.86
CA LEU A 83 5.15 1.45 0.67
C LEU A 83 5.43 0.24 -0.22
N VAL A 84 4.41 -0.56 -0.48
CA VAL A 84 4.49 -1.79 -1.27
C VAL A 84 3.61 -1.65 -2.50
N ALA A 85 4.21 -1.62 -3.69
CA ALA A 85 3.52 -1.41 -4.96
C ALA A 85 2.53 -0.22 -4.88
N ALA A 86 3.00 0.94 -4.39
CA ALA A 86 2.20 2.12 -4.09
C ALA A 86 2.35 3.21 -5.14
N THR A 87 1.33 4.05 -5.26
CA THR A 87 1.36 5.20 -6.17
C THR A 87 0.64 6.41 -5.58
N ALA A 88 1.12 7.60 -5.91
CA ALA A 88 0.44 8.85 -5.57
C ALA A 88 -0.84 9.08 -6.38
N ARG A 89 -0.94 8.48 -7.57
CA ARG A 89 -2.09 8.55 -8.46
C ARG A 89 -2.17 7.27 -9.30
N MET A 90 -3.33 6.64 -9.31
CA MET A 90 -3.55 5.43 -10.11
C MET A 90 -3.78 5.76 -11.59
N MET A 91 -4.57 6.79 -11.87
CA MET A 91 -5.00 7.12 -13.23
C MET A 91 -3.93 7.88 -14.02
N GLU A 92 -3.87 7.61 -15.32
CA GLU A 92 -3.02 8.38 -16.23
C GLU A 92 -3.40 9.87 -16.24
N ALA A 93 -2.40 10.71 -16.47
CA ALA A 93 -2.55 12.16 -16.62
C ALA A 93 -1.40 12.72 -17.49
N PRO A 94 -1.46 13.97 -17.95
CA PRO A 94 -0.32 14.57 -18.59
C PRO A 94 0.95 14.44 -17.72
N ASN A 95 2.02 13.91 -18.32
CA ASN A 95 3.29 13.61 -17.65
C ASN A 95 3.22 12.62 -16.47
N TRP A 96 2.17 11.79 -16.40
CA TRP A 96 2.01 10.76 -15.40
C TRP A 96 1.61 9.43 -16.02
N LYS A 97 2.45 8.41 -15.83
CA LYS A 97 2.17 7.06 -16.29
C LYS A 97 1.28 6.34 -15.26
N GLY A 98 0.04 6.22 -15.60
CA GLY A 98 -0.98 5.54 -14.80
C GLY A 98 -1.78 4.53 -15.62
N MET A 99 -2.94 4.23 -15.12
CA MET A 99 -3.90 3.31 -15.72
C MET A 99 -5.00 4.09 -16.46
N SER A 100 -5.40 3.62 -17.64
CA SER A 100 -6.57 4.19 -18.34
C SER A 100 -7.88 3.72 -17.69
N ASP A 101 -8.97 4.49 -17.87
CA ASP A 101 -10.32 4.10 -17.42
C ASP A 101 -10.71 2.70 -17.89
N ARG A 102 -10.40 2.36 -19.15
CA ARG A 102 -10.66 1.04 -19.71
C ARG A 102 -9.96 -0.06 -18.94
N ARG A 103 -8.71 0.20 -18.57
CA ARG A 103 -7.89 -0.78 -17.84
C ARG A 103 -8.34 -0.92 -16.40
N LEU A 104 -8.72 0.18 -15.74
CA LEU A 104 -9.29 0.15 -14.40
C LEU A 104 -10.57 -0.70 -14.35
N LYS A 105 -11.48 -0.51 -15.30
CA LYS A 105 -12.69 -1.34 -15.42
C LYS A 105 -12.37 -2.81 -15.67
N ALA A 106 -11.29 -3.10 -16.42
CA ALA A 106 -10.88 -4.48 -16.67
C ALA A 106 -10.37 -5.19 -15.41
N LEU A 107 -9.92 -4.47 -14.38
CA LEU A 107 -9.55 -5.07 -13.09
C LEU A 107 -10.76 -5.74 -12.42
N GLU A 108 -11.89 -5.04 -12.35
CA GLU A 108 -13.12 -5.59 -11.75
C GLU A 108 -13.62 -6.83 -12.51
N VAL A 109 -13.64 -6.73 -13.84
CA VAL A 109 -14.05 -7.85 -14.69
C VAL A 109 -13.12 -9.05 -14.52
N GLY A 110 -11.80 -8.81 -14.50
CA GLY A 110 -10.80 -9.85 -14.32
C GLY A 110 -10.91 -10.53 -12.94
N LEU A 111 -11.06 -9.76 -11.87
CA LEU A 111 -11.25 -10.28 -10.53
C LEU A 111 -12.47 -11.19 -10.45
N LYS A 112 -13.62 -10.75 -11.00
CA LYS A 112 -14.87 -11.53 -11.01
C LYS A 112 -14.75 -12.78 -11.87
N ALA A 113 -14.11 -12.69 -13.03
CA ALA A 113 -13.95 -13.82 -13.96
C ALA A 113 -13.05 -14.92 -13.39
N THR A 114 -12.06 -14.56 -12.58
CA THR A 114 -11.09 -15.49 -12.01
C THR A 114 -11.41 -15.89 -10.57
N HIS A 115 -12.46 -15.32 -9.97
CA HIS A 115 -12.73 -15.43 -8.53
C HIS A 115 -11.49 -15.07 -7.68
N GLY A 116 -10.66 -14.17 -8.18
CA GLY A 116 -9.39 -13.78 -7.58
C GLY A 116 -8.23 -14.74 -7.82
N GLU A 117 -8.47 -15.93 -8.36
CA GLU A 117 -7.41 -16.91 -8.64
C GLU A 117 -6.57 -16.45 -9.84
N GLY A 118 -5.25 -16.47 -9.68
CA GLY A 118 -4.32 -16.03 -10.73
C GLY A 118 -4.41 -14.54 -11.08
N PHE A 119 -5.17 -13.77 -10.31
CA PHE A 119 -5.30 -12.33 -10.50
C PHE A 119 -3.99 -11.65 -10.06
N PHE A 120 -3.27 -11.08 -11.02
CA PHE A 120 -2.02 -10.34 -10.83
C PHE A 120 -0.97 -10.99 -9.91
N GLY A 121 -0.65 -12.27 -10.18
CA GLY A 121 0.64 -12.79 -9.83
C GLY A 121 0.80 -13.32 -8.41
N ALA A 122 -0.21 -14.02 -7.88
CA ALA A 122 0.08 -14.95 -6.81
C ALA A 122 0.95 -16.08 -7.39
N PRO A 123 2.22 -16.23 -6.94
CA PRO A 123 3.06 -17.34 -7.40
C PRO A 123 2.37 -18.68 -7.07
N GLU A 124 2.55 -19.66 -7.94
CA GLU A 124 2.04 -21.01 -7.70
C GLU A 124 2.49 -21.53 -6.32
N GLY A 125 1.57 -22.12 -5.56
CA GLY A 125 1.83 -22.63 -4.20
C GLY A 125 1.82 -21.56 -3.09
N ARG A 126 1.52 -20.29 -3.40
CA ARG A 126 1.36 -19.22 -2.42
C ARG A 126 -0.12 -18.93 -2.16
N PRO A 127 -0.48 -18.39 -0.98
CA PRO A 127 -1.84 -17.96 -0.69
C PRO A 127 -2.36 -16.96 -1.73
N ASN A 128 -3.62 -17.10 -2.13
CA ASN A 128 -4.26 -16.07 -2.95
C ASN A 128 -4.51 -14.82 -2.08
N PRO A 129 -3.91 -13.67 -2.42
CA PRO A 129 -4.06 -12.44 -1.62
C PRO A 129 -5.38 -11.72 -1.89
N TYR A 130 -6.14 -12.12 -2.90
CA TYR A 130 -7.36 -11.45 -3.33
C TYR A 130 -8.61 -12.17 -2.86
N MET A 131 -9.68 -11.43 -2.68
CA MET A 131 -10.98 -11.93 -2.25
C MET A 131 -12.08 -11.42 -3.18
N MET A 132 -13.13 -12.22 -3.33
CA MET A 132 -14.39 -11.73 -3.85
C MET A 132 -15.11 -10.90 -2.79
N ASP A 133 -15.70 -9.80 -3.21
CA ASP A 133 -16.47 -8.92 -2.34
C ASP A 133 -17.75 -8.47 -3.07
N THR A 134 -18.60 -7.71 -2.40
CA THR A 134 -19.80 -7.14 -3.01
C THR A 134 -19.45 -6.17 -4.13
N ASP A 135 -20.32 -6.08 -5.12
CA ASP A 135 -20.17 -5.13 -6.23
C ASP A 135 -20.06 -3.68 -5.73
N GLU A 136 -20.73 -3.37 -4.64
CA GLU A 136 -20.67 -2.06 -4.01
C GLU A 136 -19.28 -1.77 -3.46
N HIS A 137 -18.71 -2.68 -2.67
CA HIS A 137 -17.38 -2.53 -2.10
C HIS A 137 -16.29 -2.43 -3.17
N LEU A 138 -16.36 -3.33 -4.17
CA LEU A 138 -15.39 -3.33 -5.27
C LEU A 138 -15.44 -2.01 -6.04
N ARG A 139 -16.64 -1.50 -6.35
CA ARG A 139 -16.81 -0.23 -7.06
C ARG A 139 -16.33 0.95 -6.23
N ARG A 140 -16.69 1.05 -4.95
CA ARG A 140 -16.20 2.11 -4.05
C ARG A 140 -14.68 2.18 -4.03
N GLY A 141 -14.01 1.05 -3.96
CA GLY A 141 -12.55 1.01 -4.01
C GLY A 141 -11.96 1.46 -5.35
N LEU A 142 -12.59 1.10 -6.47
CA LEU A 142 -12.18 1.58 -7.80
C LEU A 142 -12.42 3.09 -7.96
N ASP A 143 -13.55 3.60 -7.48
CA ASP A 143 -13.85 5.04 -7.47
C ASP A 143 -12.80 5.80 -6.65
N TYR A 144 -12.43 5.29 -5.46
CA TYR A 144 -11.35 5.86 -4.67
C TYR A 144 -10.02 5.90 -5.45
N LEU A 145 -9.64 4.79 -6.10
CA LEU A 145 -8.42 4.73 -6.92
C LEU A 145 -8.47 5.68 -8.12
N LYS A 146 -9.65 5.84 -8.71
CA LYS A 146 -9.86 6.75 -9.85
C LYS A 146 -9.72 8.21 -9.45
N ASP A 147 -10.28 8.59 -8.32
CA ASP A 147 -10.39 9.98 -7.88
C ASP A 147 -9.17 10.45 -7.08
N THR A 148 -8.35 9.51 -6.56
CA THR A 148 -7.18 9.85 -5.75
C THR A 148 -6.04 10.41 -6.60
N ASP A 149 -5.62 11.63 -6.28
CA ASP A 149 -4.41 12.27 -6.79
C ASP A 149 -3.71 13.03 -5.66
N LEU A 150 -2.64 12.46 -5.14
CA LEU A 150 -1.90 12.99 -3.99
C LEU A 150 -0.60 13.70 -4.39
N ARG A 151 -0.38 13.95 -5.68
CA ARG A 151 0.89 14.48 -6.16
C ARG A 151 1.19 15.86 -5.60
N ILE A 152 0.19 16.73 -5.51
CA ILE A 152 0.35 18.08 -4.99
C ILE A 152 0.58 18.04 -3.48
N GLU A 153 -0.25 17.33 -2.73
CA GLU A 153 -0.13 17.20 -1.28
C GLU A 153 1.21 16.60 -0.85
N LEU A 154 1.75 15.69 -1.64
CA LEU A 154 3.07 15.09 -1.40
C LEU A 154 4.21 16.10 -1.68
N ILE A 155 4.10 16.91 -2.71
CA ILE A 155 5.06 17.99 -2.97
C ILE A 155 5.02 19.03 -1.83
N ASP A 156 3.82 19.38 -1.35
CA ASP A 156 3.65 20.29 -0.22
C ASP A 156 4.21 19.67 1.08
N LEU A 157 4.03 18.37 1.29
CA LEU A 157 4.64 17.65 2.41
C LEU A 157 6.17 17.73 2.36
N LEU A 158 6.78 17.49 1.21
CA LEU A 158 8.21 17.64 1.00
C LEU A 158 8.65 19.09 1.29
N ALA A 159 8.01 20.07 0.68
CA ALA A 159 8.34 21.49 0.85
C ALA A 159 8.22 21.97 2.30
N SER A 160 7.27 21.41 3.06
CA SER A 160 7.07 21.72 4.47
C SER A 160 8.15 21.18 5.41
N GLY A 161 8.97 20.23 4.96
CA GLY A 161 9.98 19.53 5.76
C GLY A 161 9.38 18.69 6.92
N LYS A 162 8.09 18.35 6.86
CA LYS A 162 7.40 17.58 7.91
C LYS A 162 7.59 16.07 7.78
N ALA A 163 7.96 15.54 6.61
CA ALA A 163 8.25 14.12 6.40
C ALA A 163 9.63 13.75 6.98
N ARG A 164 9.70 13.62 8.31
CA ARG A 164 10.94 13.32 9.04
C ARG A 164 11.04 11.87 9.50
N PHE A 165 10.29 10.98 8.90
CA PHE A 165 10.27 9.56 9.19
C PHE A 165 10.98 8.77 8.08
N PRO A 166 11.57 7.60 8.41
CA PRO A 166 12.17 6.74 7.41
C PRO A 166 11.11 6.17 6.45
N VAL A 167 11.48 6.01 5.19
CA VAL A 167 10.61 5.45 4.14
C VAL A 167 11.29 4.30 3.43
N ARG A 168 10.57 3.20 3.27
CA ARG A 168 10.91 2.05 2.44
C ARG A 168 9.89 1.92 1.32
N ILE A 169 10.38 1.73 0.11
CA ILE A 169 9.54 1.56 -1.09
C ILE A 169 9.94 0.25 -1.77
N PHE A 170 8.98 -0.66 -1.88
CA PHE A 170 9.12 -1.90 -2.64
C PHE A 170 8.23 -1.81 -3.88
N GLN A 171 8.85 -1.89 -5.04
CA GLN A 171 8.17 -1.85 -6.33
C GLN A 171 8.64 -3.00 -7.21
N SER A 172 7.71 -3.64 -7.90
CA SER A 172 8.05 -4.67 -8.87
C SER A 172 8.37 -4.08 -10.25
N GLU A 173 9.39 -4.63 -10.91
CA GLU A 173 9.74 -4.25 -12.28
C GLU A 173 8.66 -4.65 -13.31
N ARG A 174 7.85 -5.66 -13.02
CA ARG A 174 6.80 -6.19 -13.90
C ARG A 174 5.39 -5.93 -13.40
N ASP A 175 5.23 -4.99 -12.46
CA ASP A 175 3.90 -4.64 -11.94
C ASP A 175 2.97 -4.19 -13.06
N GLY A 176 1.95 -5.00 -13.31
CA GLY A 176 0.95 -4.71 -14.33
C GLY A 176 -0.12 -3.70 -13.89
N ILE A 177 -0.17 -3.36 -12.60
CA ILE A 177 -1.19 -2.47 -12.01
C ILE A 177 -0.58 -1.10 -11.71
N VAL A 178 0.43 -1.05 -10.85
CA VAL A 178 1.16 0.17 -10.50
C VAL A 178 2.43 0.24 -11.34
N ARG A 179 2.55 1.29 -12.14
CA ARG A 179 3.72 1.46 -13.01
C ARG A 179 4.99 1.61 -12.17
N PRO A 180 6.07 0.86 -12.51
CA PRO A 180 7.34 0.94 -11.78
C PRO A 180 7.92 2.35 -11.69
N GLU A 181 7.70 3.16 -12.72
CA GLU A 181 8.17 4.55 -12.77
C GLU A 181 7.60 5.43 -11.65
N ASN A 182 6.45 5.05 -11.06
CA ASN A 182 5.84 5.82 -9.98
C ASN A 182 6.67 5.77 -8.69
N ALA A 183 7.51 4.74 -8.51
CA ALA A 183 8.44 4.67 -7.39
C ALA A 183 9.47 5.83 -7.42
N HIS A 184 9.91 6.27 -8.60
CA HIS A 184 10.83 7.40 -8.73
C HIS A 184 10.23 8.73 -8.27
N PHE A 185 8.92 8.93 -8.51
CA PHE A 185 8.24 10.10 -7.96
C PHE A 185 8.25 10.07 -6.42
N LEU A 186 7.94 8.93 -5.83
CA LEU A 186 7.94 8.78 -4.37
C LEU A 186 9.34 8.96 -3.77
N GLU A 187 10.38 8.47 -4.45
CA GLU A 187 11.79 8.71 -4.05
C GLU A 187 12.11 10.21 -4.05
N THR A 188 11.62 10.95 -5.04
CA THR A 188 11.79 12.41 -5.09
C THR A 188 11.08 13.11 -3.93
N VAL A 189 9.86 12.67 -3.59
CA VAL A 189 9.06 13.24 -2.49
C VAL A 189 9.65 12.93 -1.11
N PHE A 190 10.27 11.77 -0.97
CA PHE A 190 10.89 11.32 0.29
C PHE A 190 12.42 11.20 0.12
N PRO A 191 13.17 12.32 0.18
CA PRO A 191 14.63 12.28 0.07
C PRO A 191 15.24 11.39 1.15
N GLY A 192 16.00 10.38 0.75
CA GLY A 192 16.54 9.36 1.66
C GLY A 192 15.66 8.12 1.82
N ALA A 193 14.55 8.02 1.10
CA ALA A 193 13.82 6.76 0.98
C ALA A 193 14.73 5.67 0.41
N LYS A 194 14.60 4.46 0.95
CA LYS A 194 15.29 3.29 0.39
C LYS A 194 14.32 2.60 -0.57
N VAL A 195 14.59 2.72 -1.86
CA VAL A 195 13.78 2.09 -2.92
C VAL A 195 14.40 0.75 -3.30
N GLU A 196 13.59 -0.28 -3.33
CA GLU A 196 13.97 -1.60 -3.80
C GLU A 196 13.08 -2.02 -4.96
N MET A 197 13.68 -2.16 -6.14
CA MET A 197 13.04 -2.74 -7.31
C MET A 197 13.15 -4.26 -7.24
N VAL A 198 12.01 -4.95 -7.26
CA VAL A 198 11.92 -6.41 -7.15
C VAL A 198 11.96 -7.03 -8.56
N PRO A 199 13.06 -7.71 -8.94
CA PRO A 199 13.16 -8.31 -10.26
C PRO A 199 12.13 -9.42 -10.47
N GLY A 200 11.50 -9.44 -11.64
CA GLY A 200 10.58 -10.53 -12.02
C GLY A 200 9.31 -10.63 -11.20
N GLY A 201 9.12 -9.73 -10.24
CA GLY A 201 7.93 -9.69 -9.41
C GLY A 201 6.72 -9.13 -10.16
N GLU A 202 5.53 -9.41 -9.62
CA GLU A 202 4.26 -8.82 -10.06
C GLU A 202 3.67 -7.96 -8.93
N HIS A 203 2.37 -7.69 -8.96
CA HIS A 203 1.73 -6.76 -8.00
C HIS A 203 1.63 -7.31 -6.57
N ALA A 204 1.55 -8.62 -6.40
CA ALA A 204 1.32 -9.29 -5.10
C ALA A 204 2.59 -9.37 -4.23
N LEU A 205 3.31 -8.28 -4.07
CA LEU A 205 4.58 -8.23 -3.33
C LEU A 205 4.50 -8.69 -1.86
N PRO A 206 3.42 -8.50 -1.08
CA PRO A 206 3.37 -9.01 0.29
C PRO A 206 3.60 -10.51 0.41
N ILE A 207 3.13 -11.29 -0.57
CA ILE A 207 3.36 -12.75 -0.60
C ILE A 207 4.65 -13.16 -1.32
N MET A 208 5.28 -12.25 -2.06
CA MET A 208 6.51 -12.53 -2.83
C MET A 208 7.78 -12.24 -2.05
N ILE A 209 7.76 -11.18 -1.23
CA ILE A 209 8.94 -10.69 -0.50
C ILE A 209 8.65 -10.45 0.99
N PRO A 210 7.92 -11.36 1.70
CA PRO A 210 7.50 -11.12 3.07
C PRO A 210 8.68 -10.82 4.00
N GLU A 211 9.81 -11.50 3.84
CA GLU A 211 10.99 -11.33 4.69
C GLU A 211 11.60 -9.93 4.55
N LYS A 212 11.54 -9.33 3.35
CA LYS A 212 12.05 -7.97 3.12
C LYS A 212 11.15 -6.92 3.76
N ILE A 213 9.83 -7.13 3.69
CA ILE A 213 8.86 -6.26 4.35
C ILE A 213 9.00 -6.37 5.87
N ASP A 214 9.16 -7.59 6.41
CA ASP A 214 9.44 -7.83 7.83
C ASP A 214 10.68 -7.07 8.31
N ALA A 215 11.76 -7.16 7.56
CA ALA A 215 12.99 -6.45 7.89
C ALA A 215 12.78 -4.93 7.92
N ALA A 216 12.06 -4.38 6.95
CA ALA A 216 11.76 -2.95 6.88
C ALA A 216 10.89 -2.48 8.05
N VAL A 217 9.87 -3.25 8.42
CA VAL A 217 9.00 -2.93 9.56
C VAL A 217 9.78 -2.96 10.86
N ARG A 218 10.60 -4.00 11.09
CA ARG A 218 11.42 -4.12 12.31
C ARG A 218 12.46 -3.02 12.45
N GLU A 219 13.05 -2.55 11.34
CA GLU A 219 14.02 -1.45 11.36
C GLU A 219 13.39 -0.14 11.86
N MET A 220 12.07 0.03 11.73
CA MET A 220 11.35 1.26 12.05
C MET A 220 10.50 1.19 13.34
N SER A 221 10.33 0.02 13.92
CA SER A 221 9.44 -0.23 15.08
C SER A 221 10.03 0.13 16.44
#